data_5bdf00c7c6dc893e18be62bdbb0a1440
#
_entry.id   5bdf00c7c6dc893e18be62bdbb0a1440
#
_cell.length_a   1.000
_cell.length_b   1.000
_cell.length_c   1.000
_cell.angle_alpha   90.00
_cell.angle_beta   90.00
_cell.angle_gamma   90.00
#
_symmetry.space_group_name_H-M   'P 1'
#
loop_
_entity.id
_entity.type
_entity.pdbx_description
1 polymer ?
#
loop_
_entity_poly.entity_id
_entity_poly.type
_entity_poly.pdbx_seq_one_letter_code
_entity_poly.pdbx_strand_id
1 'polypeptide(L)'
;MQGKAKREVRRIRHQSAWITLNGLAASECEIMDISNSGAKIVPDGSRVIPAHFELAFAQGKRQACEVVWRRGRMLGVKFVK
;
A
#
# COMPACT_ATOMS: atom_id res chain seq x y z
N MET A 1 32.48 6.57 -5.89
CA MET A 1 32.09 6.32 -5.64
C MET A 1 31.39 6.23 -5.22
N GLN A 2 30.99 6.13 -5.10
CA GLN A 2 30.38 5.90 -4.85
C GLN A 2 29.63 5.63 -4.36
N GLY A 3 29.47 5.59 -4.29
CA GLY A 3 28.80 5.20 -3.94
C GLY A 3 28.19 5.08 -3.51
N LYS A 4 27.97 4.89 -3.36
CA LYS A 4 27.39 4.66 -3.00
C LYS A 4 26.52 4.40 -2.73
N ALA A 5 26.32 4.20 -2.83
CA ALA A 5 25.47 3.84 -2.66
C ALA A 5 24.90 3.59 -2.02
N LYS A 6 24.78 3.54 -1.69
CA LYS A 6 24.21 3.26 -1.14
C LYS A 6 23.32 3.25 -0.83
N ARG A 7 22.89 3.34 -0.92
CA ARG A 7 22.04 3.37 -0.76
C ARG A 7 21.20 2.99 -0.77
N GLU A 8 20.93 2.88 -0.82
CA GLU A 8 20.11 2.52 -0.96
C GLU A 8 19.32 2.10 -0.74
N VAL A 9 19.33 2.00 -0.61
CA VAL A 9 18.62 1.51 -0.26
C VAL A 9 17.34 1.52 -0.16
N ARG A 10 16.69 2.04 -0.29
CA ARG A 10 15.52 2.06 -0.17
C ARG A 10 15.08 2.20 -1.37
N ARG A 11 14.75 1.50 -1.99
CA ARG A 11 14.43 1.51 -3.11
C ARG A 11 13.13 1.69 -3.12
N ILE A 12 12.67 2.51 -3.55
CA ILE A 12 11.44 2.75 -3.62
C ILE A 12 10.97 2.16 -4.77
N ARG A 13 10.55 1.02 -4.86
CA ARG A 13 10.10 0.38 -5.86
C ARG A 13 8.74 0.62 -5.86
N HIS A 14 8.01 1.28 -6.57
CA HIS A 14 6.61 1.46 -6.64
C HIS A 14 5.96 0.16 -7.01
N GLN A 15 5.54 -0.54 -6.05
CA GLN A 15 4.83 -1.77 -6.26
C GLN A 15 3.37 -1.51 -6.41
N SER A 16 2.67 -2.26 -7.23
CA SER A 16 1.23 -2.17 -7.38
C SER A 16 0.57 -3.23 -6.53
N ALA A 17 -0.59 -2.92 -6.01
CA ALA A 17 -1.41 -3.86 -5.28
C ALA A 17 -2.86 -3.52 -5.54
N TRP A 18 -3.78 -4.35 -5.07
CA TRP A 18 -5.19 -4.12 -5.28
C TRP A 18 -5.88 -3.98 -3.94
N ILE A 19 -6.72 -2.94 -3.82
CA ILE A 19 -7.56 -2.80 -2.66
C ILE A 19 -8.79 -3.65 -2.96
N THR A 20 -9.08 -4.59 -2.10
CA THR A 20 -10.23 -5.46 -2.29
C THR A 20 -11.24 -5.23 -1.19
N LEU A 21 -12.52 -5.31 -1.57
CA LEU A 21 -13.61 -5.13 -0.64
C LEU A 21 -14.49 -6.35 -0.80
N ASN A 22 -14.71 -7.08 0.26
CA ASN A 22 -15.48 -8.31 0.23
C ASN A 22 -14.95 -9.29 -0.81
N GLY A 23 -13.64 -9.34 -0.94
CA GLY A 23 -13.01 -10.28 -1.86
C GLY A 23 -12.96 -9.83 -3.32
N LEU A 24 -13.53 -8.67 -3.63
CA LEU A 24 -13.54 -8.19 -5.01
C LEU A 24 -12.59 -7.01 -5.15
N ALA A 25 -11.84 -6.99 -6.24
CA ALA A 25 -10.91 -5.90 -6.50
C ALA A 25 -11.69 -4.62 -6.73
N ALA A 26 -11.43 -3.61 -5.94
CA ALA A 26 -12.13 -2.35 -6.04
C ALA A 26 -11.27 -1.26 -6.66
N SER A 27 -9.98 -1.27 -6.41
CA SER A 27 -9.11 -0.22 -6.89
C SER A 27 -7.68 -0.71 -6.88
N GLU A 28 -6.95 -0.39 -7.91
CA GLU A 28 -5.51 -0.63 -7.90
C GLU A 28 -4.87 0.49 -7.08
N CYS A 29 -3.77 0.22 -6.43
CA CYS A 29 -3.05 1.26 -5.71
C CYS A 29 -1.57 1.07 -5.88
N GLU A 30 -0.83 2.14 -5.60
CA GLU A 30 0.60 2.11 -5.66
C GLU A 30 1.10 2.09 -4.22
N ILE A 31 2.04 1.22 -3.91
CA ILE A 31 2.61 1.15 -2.57
C ILE A 31 3.83 2.04 -2.56
N MET A 32 3.78 3.10 -1.77
CA MET A 32 4.89 4.04 -1.69
C MET A 32 5.91 3.61 -0.66
N ASP A 33 5.46 2.90 0.35
CA ASP A 33 6.35 2.48 1.43
C ASP A 33 5.64 1.32 2.14
N ILE A 34 6.39 0.37 2.63
CA ILE A 34 5.80 -0.78 3.31
C ILE A 34 6.75 -1.30 4.38
N SER A 35 6.17 -1.72 5.48
CA SER A 35 6.94 -2.32 6.57
C SER A 35 6.17 -3.52 7.07
N ASN A 36 6.65 -4.13 8.13
CA ASN A 36 5.95 -5.28 8.69
C ASN A 36 4.61 -4.90 9.31
N SER A 37 4.46 -3.66 9.73
CA SER A 37 3.26 -3.25 10.44
C SER A 37 2.27 -2.45 9.61
N GLY A 38 2.66 -1.98 8.46
CA GLY A 38 1.75 -1.17 7.67
C GLY A 38 2.37 -0.67 6.38
N ALA A 39 1.67 0.24 5.73
CA ALA A 39 2.12 0.75 4.44
C ALA A 39 1.55 2.14 4.17
N LYS A 40 2.17 2.84 3.24
CA LYS A 40 1.62 4.06 2.68
C LYS A 40 1.24 3.74 1.26
N ILE A 41 0.01 3.99 0.89
CA ILE A 41 -0.48 3.64 -0.44
C ILE A 41 -1.20 4.82 -1.07
N VAL A 42 -1.23 4.82 -2.40
CA VAL A 42 -1.96 5.83 -3.15
C VAL A 42 -2.92 5.09 -4.08
N PRO A 43 -4.20 5.09 -3.78
CA PRO A 43 -5.17 4.43 -4.63
C PRO A 43 -5.34 5.17 -5.95
N ASP A 44 -5.58 4.44 -7.02
CA ASP A 44 -5.85 5.05 -8.30
C ASP A 44 -7.29 5.55 -8.30
N GLY A 45 -7.55 6.55 -9.09
CA GLY A 45 -8.90 7.07 -9.26
C GLY A 45 -9.35 7.86 -8.06
N SER A 46 -10.64 8.13 -8.02
CA SER A 46 -11.20 8.97 -7.00
C SER A 46 -12.17 8.24 -6.08
N ARG A 47 -12.14 6.93 -6.07
CA ARG A 47 -13.02 6.17 -5.22
C ARG A 47 -12.66 6.39 -3.75
N VAL A 48 -13.67 6.56 -2.92
CA VAL A 48 -13.45 6.70 -1.50
C VAL A 48 -13.17 5.31 -0.93
N ILE A 49 -12.07 5.17 -0.24
CA ILE A 49 -11.67 3.89 0.32
C ILE A 49 -12.14 3.81 1.76
N PRO A 50 -12.87 2.78 2.14
CA PRO A 50 -13.34 2.66 3.51
C PRO A 50 -12.20 2.43 4.50
N ALA A 51 -12.48 2.53 5.77
CA ALA A 51 -11.45 2.43 6.79
C ALA A 51 -10.84 1.03 6.89
N HIS A 52 -11.57 0.01 6.48
CA HIS A 52 -11.08 -1.36 6.54
C HIS A 52 -11.18 -2.01 5.16
N PHE A 53 -10.12 -2.65 4.75
CA PHE A 53 -10.11 -3.34 3.46
C PHE A 53 -8.96 -4.34 3.46
N GLU A 54 -8.79 -5.06 2.38
CA GLU A 54 -7.72 -6.02 2.27
C GLU A 54 -6.87 -5.65 1.07
N LEU A 55 -5.55 -5.71 1.21
CA LEU A 55 -4.65 -5.50 0.10
C LEU A 55 -4.28 -6.85 -0.49
N ALA A 56 -4.37 -6.96 -1.79
CA ALA A 56 -3.94 -8.15 -2.48
C ALA A 56 -2.67 -7.79 -3.26
N PHE A 57 -1.60 -8.48 -2.96
CA PHE A 57 -0.31 -8.20 -3.57
C PHE A 57 -0.09 -9.08 -4.78
N ALA A 58 0.78 -8.63 -5.66
CA ALA A 58 1.04 -9.35 -6.90
C ALA A 58 1.46 -10.80 -6.70
N GLN A 59 2.15 -11.09 -5.61
CA GLN A 59 2.57 -12.45 -5.38
C GLN A 59 1.46 -13.33 -4.77
N GLY A 60 0.27 -12.81 -4.65
CA GLY A 60 -0.84 -13.59 -4.14
C GLY A 60 -1.11 -13.46 -2.66
N LYS A 61 -0.27 -12.70 -1.96
CA LYS A 61 -0.47 -12.53 -0.56
C LYS A 61 -1.57 -11.52 -0.31
N ARG A 62 -2.30 -11.67 0.76
CA ARG A 62 -3.35 -10.74 1.13
C ARG A 62 -3.13 -10.28 2.55
N GLN A 63 -3.51 -9.05 2.82
CA GLN A 63 -3.29 -8.48 4.13
C GLN A 63 -4.45 -7.56 4.49
N ALA A 64 -5.09 -7.82 5.61
CA ALA A 64 -6.15 -6.96 6.09
C ALA A 64 -5.54 -5.66 6.60
N CYS A 65 -6.17 -4.55 6.29
CA CYS A 65 -5.66 -3.22 6.58
C CYS A 65 -6.69 -2.33 7.22
N GLU A 66 -6.21 -1.42 8.05
CA GLU A 66 -7.06 -0.40 8.63
C GLU A 66 -6.40 0.95 8.34
N VAL A 67 -7.17 1.91 7.84
CA VAL A 67 -6.64 3.23 7.54
C VAL A 67 -6.42 3.98 8.85
N VAL A 68 -5.21 4.46 9.07
CA VAL A 68 -4.89 5.22 10.28
C VAL A 68 -4.75 6.70 10.01
N TRP A 69 -4.50 7.09 8.77
CA TRP A 69 -4.52 8.51 8.42
C TRP A 69 -4.72 8.67 6.92
N ARG A 70 -5.20 9.83 6.55
CA ARG A 70 -5.40 10.17 5.14
C ARG A 70 -4.78 11.52 4.90
N ARG A 71 -4.10 11.68 3.79
CA ARG A 71 -3.51 12.95 3.44
C ARG A 71 -3.53 13.07 1.92
N GLY A 72 -4.38 13.95 1.40
CA GLY A 72 -4.54 14.04 -0.04
C GLY A 72 -5.04 12.72 -0.57
N ARG A 73 -4.30 12.14 -1.51
CA ARG A 73 -4.67 10.86 -2.07
C ARG A 73 -3.94 9.71 -1.41
N MET A 74 -3.08 10.00 -0.46
CA MET A 74 -2.29 8.97 0.18
C MET A 74 -2.99 8.48 1.45
N LEU A 75 -2.89 7.19 1.70
CA LEU A 75 -3.44 6.59 2.90
C LEU A 75 -2.32 5.91 3.66
N GLY A 76 -2.31 6.11 4.96
CA GLY A 76 -1.45 5.33 5.83
C GLY A 76 -2.30 4.24 6.43
N VAL A 77 -1.89 3.00 6.30
CA VAL A 77 -2.66 1.87 6.81
C VAL A 77 -1.81 1.03 7.74
N LYS A 78 -2.44 0.41 8.71
CA LYS A 78 -1.76 -0.57 9.51
C LYS A 78 -2.34 -1.92 9.16
N PHE A 79 -1.51 -2.95 9.25
CA PHE A 79 -1.94 -4.31 8.96
C PHE A 79 -2.59 -4.88 10.20
N VAL A 80 -3.70 -5.56 10.01
CA VAL A 80 -4.38 -6.17 11.13
C VAL A 80 -4.56 -7.64 10.84
N LYS A 81 -4.68 -8.43 11.89
CA LYS A 81 -4.78 -9.85 11.69
C LYS A 81 -6.16 -10.34 11.55
#